data_c36c9e9e6a26cda972c3f4e3c574607b
#
_entry.id   c36c9e9e6a26cda972c3f4e3c574607b
#
_cell.length_a   1.000
_cell.length_b   1.000
_cell.length_c   1.000
_cell.angle_alpha   90.00
_cell.angle_beta   90.00
_cell.angle_gamma   90.00
#
_symmetry.space_group_name_H-M   'P 1'
#
loop_
_entity.id
_entity.type
_entity.pdbx_description
1 polymer ?
#
loop_
_entity_poly.entity_id
_entity_poly.type
_entity_poly.pdbx_seq_one_letter_code
_entity_poly.pdbx_strand_id
1 'polypeptide(L)'
;METMTVNDREYQVRRLLGKGKGGYSYLVSDGKQEYVLKQIHHEPCDYYQFGDKLQSELRDYQHLMNLGVPMPRLLEADLRQERILKEYIPGDTIYTLVQREQVTEDHFRQMEELCRRLYPADTNIDYFPTNFVVSGGVLYYVDYECNPYQQAWDFETWGIRYWSKTPEFLEYEALHR
;
A
#
# COMPACT_ATOMS: atom_id res chain seq x y z
N MET A 1 -11.26 -19.19 16.34
CA MET A 1 -11.21 -18.15 15.31
C MET A 1 -10.50 -16.94 15.91
N GLU A 2 -9.47 -16.47 15.23
CA GLU A 2 -8.69 -15.34 15.73
C GLU A 2 -9.46 -14.04 15.55
N THR A 3 -9.40 -13.19 16.57
CA THR A 3 -10.01 -11.86 16.52
C THR A 3 -8.99 -10.80 16.89
N MET A 4 -9.22 -9.58 16.41
CA MET A 4 -8.42 -8.40 16.77
C MET A 4 -9.37 -7.24 17.05
N THR A 5 -9.02 -6.40 18.02
CA THR A 5 -9.85 -5.24 18.37
C THR A 5 -9.22 -3.95 17.83
N VAL A 6 -10.07 -3.01 17.45
CA VAL A 6 -9.70 -1.63 17.12
C VAL A 6 -10.66 -0.72 17.86
N ASN A 7 -10.14 0.10 18.76
CA ASN A 7 -10.96 1.00 19.61
C ASN A 7 -12.15 0.26 20.24
N ASP A 8 -11.86 -0.92 20.84
CA ASP A 8 -12.82 -1.76 21.56
C ASP A 8 -13.85 -2.47 20.68
N ARG A 9 -13.77 -2.35 19.35
CA ARG A 9 -14.58 -3.17 18.44
C ARG A 9 -13.81 -4.39 18.01
N GLU A 10 -14.50 -5.53 17.97
CA GLU A 10 -13.90 -6.81 17.64
C GLU A 10 -14.09 -7.14 16.15
N TYR A 11 -13.03 -7.62 15.52
CA TYR A 11 -13.03 -8.04 14.12
C TYR A 11 -12.48 -9.46 14.00
N GLN A 12 -13.09 -10.25 13.14
CA GLN A 12 -12.62 -11.62 12.87
C GLN A 12 -11.51 -11.55 11.82
N VAL A 13 -10.38 -12.17 12.11
CA VAL A 13 -9.27 -12.25 11.16
C VAL A 13 -9.58 -13.33 10.14
N ARG A 14 -9.60 -12.94 8.86
CA ARG A 14 -9.81 -13.86 7.74
C ARG A 14 -8.50 -14.44 7.24
N ARG A 15 -7.52 -13.60 6.98
CA ARG A 15 -6.20 -14.02 6.50
C ARG A 15 -5.20 -12.88 6.58
N LEU A 16 -3.92 -13.23 6.56
CA LEU A 16 -2.84 -12.27 6.42
C LEU A 16 -2.75 -11.86 4.96
N LEU A 17 -2.75 -10.56 4.69
CA LEU A 17 -2.59 -10.01 3.33
C LEU A 17 -1.12 -9.75 3.01
N GLY A 18 -0.33 -9.34 4.00
CA GLY A 18 1.06 -9.06 3.77
C GLY A 18 1.80 -8.61 5.01
N LYS A 19 3.11 -8.62 4.92
CA LYS A 19 4.02 -8.12 5.95
C LYS A 19 4.94 -7.11 5.28
N GLY A 20 4.89 -5.87 5.75
CA GLY A 20 5.81 -4.82 5.33
C GLY A 20 6.79 -4.46 6.44
N LYS A 21 7.66 -3.49 6.16
CA LYS A 21 8.61 -2.99 7.16
C LYS A 21 7.93 -2.25 8.30
N GLY A 22 6.72 -1.74 8.09
CA GLY A 22 5.97 -1.00 9.10
C GLY A 22 4.95 -1.82 9.87
N GLY A 23 4.49 -2.95 9.33
CA GLY A 23 3.44 -3.70 10.00
C GLY A 23 2.95 -4.92 9.25
N TYR A 24 1.97 -5.60 9.86
CA TYR A 24 1.26 -6.73 9.26
C TYR A 24 -0.14 -6.26 8.85
N SER A 25 -0.56 -6.59 7.64
CA SER A 25 -1.90 -6.26 7.15
C SER A 25 -2.76 -7.52 7.07
N TYR A 26 -3.94 -7.45 7.66
CA TYR A 26 -4.89 -8.56 7.74
C TYR A 26 -6.20 -8.17 7.06
N LEU A 27 -6.80 -9.12 6.35
CA LEU A 27 -8.19 -9.01 5.96
C LEU A 27 -9.04 -9.42 7.14
N VAL A 28 -9.93 -8.54 7.59
CA VAL A 28 -10.78 -8.77 8.76
C VAL A 28 -12.24 -8.49 8.41
N SER A 29 -13.15 -8.99 9.24
CA SER A 29 -14.58 -8.84 9.04
C SER A 29 -15.28 -8.49 10.35
N ASP A 30 -16.30 -7.62 10.25
CA ASP A 30 -17.21 -7.35 11.39
C ASP A 30 -18.48 -8.21 11.32
N GLY A 31 -18.53 -9.16 10.40
CA GLY A 31 -19.71 -10.00 10.15
C GLY A 31 -20.61 -9.46 9.02
N LYS A 32 -20.40 -8.23 8.58
CA LYS A 32 -21.16 -7.58 7.50
C LYS A 32 -20.27 -7.18 6.34
N GLN A 33 -19.11 -6.61 6.65
CA GLN A 33 -18.17 -6.11 5.65
C GLN A 33 -16.77 -6.57 5.98
N GLU A 34 -15.91 -6.49 4.97
CA GLU A 34 -14.48 -6.75 5.11
C GLU A 34 -13.70 -5.45 5.13
N TYR A 35 -12.62 -5.44 5.90
CA TYR A 35 -11.72 -4.30 6.07
C TYR A 35 -10.28 -4.78 6.07
N VAL A 36 -9.35 -3.84 5.97
CA VAL A 36 -7.94 -4.12 6.21
C VAL A 36 -7.57 -3.56 7.58
N LEU A 37 -7.00 -4.41 8.42
CA LEU A 37 -6.46 -4.03 9.72
C LEU A 37 -4.96 -4.16 9.65
N LYS A 38 -4.25 -3.05 9.88
CA LYS A 38 -2.79 -3.04 9.91
C LYS A 38 -2.33 -2.96 11.36
N GLN A 39 -1.54 -3.95 11.77
CA GLN A 39 -0.86 -3.96 13.07
C GLN A 39 0.56 -3.44 12.86
N ILE A 40 0.87 -2.30 13.47
CA ILE A 40 2.22 -1.77 13.47
C ILE A 40 3.12 -2.73 14.27
N HIS A 41 4.33 -2.97 13.80
CA HIS A 41 5.32 -3.74 14.54
C HIS A 41 6.59 -2.93 14.75
N HIS A 42 7.37 -3.33 15.75
CA HIS A 42 8.63 -2.69 16.10
C HIS A 42 9.81 -3.63 15.91
N GLU A 43 9.69 -4.57 14.95
CA GLU A 43 10.77 -5.49 14.61
C GLU A 43 11.94 -4.71 14.03
N PRO A 44 13.18 -5.06 14.38
CA PRO A 44 14.37 -4.37 13.86
C PRO A 44 14.46 -4.40 12.35
N CYS A 45 14.83 -3.26 11.77
CA CYS A 45 15.02 -3.12 10.34
C CYS A 45 16.19 -2.17 10.10
N ASP A 46 17.15 -2.58 9.28
CA ASP A 46 18.43 -1.87 9.11
C ASP A 46 18.28 -0.44 8.57
N TYR A 47 17.20 -0.18 7.84
CA TYR A 47 16.99 1.10 7.17
C TYR A 47 15.79 1.88 7.70
N TYR A 48 15.19 1.44 8.80
CA TYR A 48 14.04 2.10 9.39
C TYR A 48 14.34 2.49 10.83
N GLN A 49 14.32 3.79 11.10
CA GLN A 49 14.50 4.29 12.44
C GLN A 49 13.15 4.40 13.14
N PHE A 50 13.12 3.94 14.39
CA PHE A 50 11.91 3.86 15.17
C PHE A 50 11.51 5.23 15.67
N GLY A 51 10.63 5.88 14.97
CA GLY A 51 9.83 6.96 15.50
C GLY A 51 8.45 6.42 15.81
N ASP A 52 7.48 7.30 15.91
CA ASP A 52 6.09 6.92 15.99
C ASP A 52 5.60 6.55 14.58
N LYS A 53 5.66 5.26 14.27
CA LYS A 53 5.26 4.73 12.97
C LYS A 53 3.80 5.01 12.66
N LEU A 54 2.94 4.92 13.68
CA LEU A 54 1.52 5.17 13.48
C LEU A 54 1.26 6.63 13.10
N GLN A 55 1.85 7.56 13.83
CA GLN A 55 1.70 8.99 13.53
C GLN A 55 2.28 9.33 12.17
N SER A 56 3.40 8.73 11.82
CA SER A 56 4.02 8.90 10.51
C SER A 56 3.09 8.44 9.38
N GLU A 57 2.47 7.28 9.56
CA GLU A 57 1.54 6.75 8.56
C GLU A 57 0.28 7.61 8.44
N LEU A 58 -0.23 8.14 9.55
CA LEU A 58 -1.38 9.06 9.54
C LEU A 58 -1.06 10.37 8.83
N ARG A 59 0.14 10.91 9.03
CA ARG A 59 0.59 12.13 8.33
C ARG A 59 0.73 11.88 6.83
N ASP A 60 1.33 10.76 6.46
CA ASP A 60 1.49 10.38 5.06
C ASP A 60 0.14 10.22 4.38
N TYR A 61 -0.80 9.56 5.04
CA TYR A 61 -2.16 9.42 4.54
C TYR A 61 -2.79 10.78 4.26
N GLN A 62 -2.71 11.71 5.22
CA GLN A 62 -3.31 13.03 5.06
C GLN A 62 -2.65 13.80 3.90
N HIS A 63 -1.33 13.71 3.79
CA HIS A 63 -0.59 14.37 2.71
C HIS A 63 -1.04 13.83 1.34
N LEU A 64 -1.10 12.51 1.18
CA LEU A 64 -1.50 11.89 -0.08
C LEU A 64 -2.97 12.15 -0.39
N MET A 65 -3.84 12.18 0.62
CA MET A 65 -5.25 12.54 0.43
C MET A 65 -5.37 13.97 -0.11
N ASN A 66 -4.59 14.89 0.43
CA ASN A 66 -4.59 16.29 -0.03
C ASN A 66 -4.14 16.40 -1.49
N LEU A 67 -3.30 15.47 -1.95
CA LEU A 67 -2.85 15.44 -3.34
C LEU A 67 -3.83 14.69 -4.27
N GLY A 68 -4.91 14.13 -3.72
CA GLY A 68 -5.93 13.46 -4.49
C GLY A 68 -5.54 12.04 -4.96
N VAL A 69 -4.65 11.37 -4.24
CA VAL A 69 -4.25 9.99 -4.57
C VAL A 69 -5.40 9.04 -4.21
N PRO A 70 -5.89 8.21 -5.15
CA PRO A 70 -6.88 7.19 -4.81
C PRO A 70 -6.29 6.15 -3.86
N MET A 71 -6.88 6.03 -2.69
CA MET A 71 -6.42 5.13 -1.62
C MET A 71 -7.61 4.57 -0.86
N PRO A 72 -7.40 3.43 -0.14
CA PRO A 72 -8.37 3.00 0.86
C PRO A 72 -8.57 4.10 1.90
N ARG A 73 -9.83 4.38 2.26
CA ARG A 73 -10.09 5.36 3.31
C ARG A 73 -9.63 4.83 4.65
N LEU A 74 -8.99 5.69 5.42
CA LEU A 74 -8.70 5.44 6.83
C LEU A 74 -10.02 5.56 7.59
N LEU A 75 -10.40 4.50 8.29
CA LEU A 75 -11.65 4.44 9.05
C LEU A 75 -11.43 4.68 10.52
N GLU A 76 -10.44 4.04 11.12
CA GLU A 76 -10.10 4.21 12.51
C GLU A 76 -8.61 4.02 12.77
N ALA A 77 -8.11 4.68 13.80
CA ALA A 77 -6.76 4.50 14.29
C ALA A 77 -6.83 4.23 15.80
N ASP A 78 -6.23 3.15 16.24
CA ASP A 78 -6.13 2.77 17.64
C ASP A 78 -4.71 3.04 18.10
N LEU A 79 -4.52 4.16 18.79
CA LEU A 79 -3.20 4.60 19.22
C LEU A 79 -2.61 3.70 20.29
N ARG A 80 -3.46 3.13 21.14
CA ARG A 80 -3.02 2.26 22.24
C ARG A 80 -2.42 0.96 21.71
N GLN A 81 -3.09 0.32 20.76
CA GLN A 81 -2.66 -0.95 20.19
C GLN A 81 -1.82 -0.78 18.92
N GLU A 82 -1.65 0.44 18.45
CA GLU A 82 -0.94 0.77 17.22
C GLU A 82 -1.52 0.02 16.04
N ARG A 83 -2.84 0.14 15.86
CA ARG A 83 -3.60 -0.48 14.76
C ARG A 83 -4.32 0.56 13.94
N ILE A 84 -4.41 0.29 12.65
CA ILE A 84 -5.17 1.11 11.70
C ILE A 84 -6.22 0.21 11.05
N LEU A 85 -7.46 0.71 10.99
CA LEU A 85 -8.51 0.06 10.22
C LEU A 85 -8.77 0.91 8.98
N LYS A 86 -8.73 0.29 7.82
CA LYS A 86 -8.97 0.98 6.56
C LYS A 86 -9.87 0.16 5.63
N GLU A 87 -10.43 0.84 4.66
CA GLU A 87 -11.27 0.25 3.62
C GLU A 87 -10.52 -0.87 2.90
N TYR A 88 -11.22 -1.96 2.60
CA TYR A 88 -10.68 -3.02 1.75
C TYR A 88 -11.02 -2.71 0.29
N ILE A 89 -10.00 -2.65 -0.56
CA ILE A 89 -10.16 -2.44 -1.99
C ILE A 89 -10.06 -3.82 -2.67
N PRO A 90 -11.17 -4.40 -3.14
CA PRO A 90 -11.12 -5.69 -3.83
C PRO A 90 -10.59 -5.52 -5.24
N GLY A 91 -9.81 -6.49 -5.71
CA GLY A 91 -9.26 -6.49 -7.06
C GLY A 91 -7.89 -7.12 -7.09
N ASP A 92 -7.31 -7.17 -8.28
CA ASP A 92 -5.96 -7.70 -8.47
C ASP A 92 -4.93 -6.60 -8.27
N THR A 93 -3.79 -6.97 -7.68
CA THR A 93 -2.64 -6.06 -7.62
C THR A 93 -2.04 -5.93 -9.01
N ILE A 94 -1.33 -4.82 -9.24
CA ILE A 94 -0.55 -4.67 -10.47
C ILE A 94 0.46 -5.81 -10.61
N TYR A 95 1.04 -6.26 -9.49
CA TYR A 95 1.96 -7.42 -9.52
C TYR A 95 1.31 -8.65 -10.15
N THR A 96 0.08 -8.98 -9.75
CA THR A 96 -0.67 -10.09 -10.33
C THR A 96 -0.97 -9.84 -11.81
N LEU A 97 -1.34 -8.60 -12.16
CA LEU A 97 -1.61 -8.26 -13.56
C LEU A 97 -0.35 -8.36 -14.44
N VAL A 98 0.82 -8.02 -13.90
CA VAL A 98 2.09 -8.23 -14.62
C VAL A 98 2.32 -9.72 -14.86
N GLN A 99 2.10 -10.55 -13.85
CA GLN A 99 2.25 -12.01 -13.98
C GLN A 99 1.36 -12.58 -15.09
N ARG A 100 0.16 -12.02 -15.25
CA ARG A 100 -0.83 -12.45 -16.26
C ARG A 100 -0.72 -11.67 -17.56
N GLU A 101 0.22 -10.75 -17.67
CA GLU A 101 0.37 -9.87 -18.83
C GLU A 101 -0.91 -9.09 -19.15
N GLN A 102 -1.56 -8.58 -18.09
CA GLN A 102 -2.84 -7.86 -18.18
C GLN A 102 -2.75 -6.39 -17.75
N VAL A 103 -1.56 -5.85 -17.58
CA VAL A 103 -1.37 -4.42 -17.34
C VAL A 103 -1.65 -3.69 -18.66
N THR A 104 -2.47 -2.65 -18.61
CA THR A 104 -2.91 -1.90 -19.79
C THR A 104 -2.28 -0.51 -19.86
N GLU A 105 -2.39 0.12 -21.03
CA GLU A 105 -1.98 1.51 -21.17
C GLU A 105 -2.73 2.45 -20.23
N ASP A 106 -4.00 2.15 -19.92
CA ASP A 106 -4.78 2.95 -18.98
C ASP A 106 -4.20 2.91 -17.58
N HIS A 107 -3.67 1.77 -17.15
CA HIS A 107 -3.00 1.66 -15.85
C HIS A 107 -1.77 2.60 -15.79
N PHE A 108 -0.97 2.62 -16.86
CA PHE A 108 0.17 3.53 -16.95
C PHE A 108 -0.27 4.99 -17.00
N ARG A 109 -1.34 5.29 -17.72
CA ARG A 109 -1.89 6.66 -17.79
C ARG A 109 -2.33 7.14 -16.41
N GLN A 110 -2.99 6.30 -15.64
CA GLN A 110 -3.38 6.65 -14.27
C GLN A 110 -2.16 6.90 -13.38
N MET A 111 -1.12 6.08 -13.53
CA MET A 111 0.13 6.31 -12.79
C MET A 111 0.80 7.63 -13.19
N GLU A 112 0.83 7.95 -14.47
CA GLU A 112 1.38 9.22 -14.93
C GLU A 112 0.63 10.42 -14.32
N GLU A 113 -0.69 10.33 -14.24
CA GLU A 113 -1.50 11.38 -13.61
C GLU A 113 -1.16 11.53 -12.13
N LEU A 114 -0.93 10.43 -11.43
CA LEU A 114 -0.49 10.47 -10.04
C LEU A 114 0.86 11.16 -9.91
N CYS A 115 1.81 10.80 -10.76
CA CYS A 115 3.15 11.40 -10.74
C CYS A 115 3.10 12.92 -10.98
N ARG A 116 2.19 13.38 -11.85
CA ARG A 116 2.01 14.82 -12.09
C ARG A 116 1.54 15.58 -10.86
N ARG A 117 0.88 14.90 -9.93
CA ARG A 117 0.45 15.49 -8.65
C ARG A 117 1.53 15.36 -7.58
N LEU A 118 2.24 14.24 -7.58
CA LEU A 118 3.22 13.90 -6.55
C LEU A 118 4.53 14.71 -6.70
N TYR A 119 5.11 14.71 -7.90
CA TYR A 119 6.44 15.30 -8.12
C TYR A 119 6.51 16.80 -7.81
N PRO A 120 5.54 17.63 -8.27
CA PRO A 120 5.57 19.04 -7.91
C PRO A 120 5.41 19.30 -6.40
N ALA A 121 4.88 18.31 -5.66
CA ALA A 121 4.73 18.38 -4.21
C ALA A 121 5.93 17.74 -3.49
N ASP A 122 7.05 17.56 -4.18
CA ASP A 122 8.27 16.95 -3.61
C ASP A 122 7.99 15.57 -2.99
N THR A 123 7.20 14.74 -3.66
CA THR A 123 6.71 13.49 -3.08
C THR A 123 6.95 12.31 -4.00
N ASN A 124 7.46 11.22 -3.44
CA ASN A 124 7.43 9.88 -4.02
C ASN A 124 6.57 8.97 -3.16
N ILE A 125 5.90 8.01 -3.82
CA ILE A 125 5.28 6.87 -3.13
C ILE A 125 6.09 5.62 -3.47
N ASP A 126 5.73 4.49 -2.88
CA ASP A 126 6.39 3.23 -3.21
C ASP A 126 5.75 2.63 -4.45
N TYR A 127 6.40 2.78 -5.59
CA TYR A 127 5.87 2.39 -6.89
C TYR A 127 5.93 0.88 -7.16
N PHE A 128 6.35 0.08 -6.20
CA PHE A 128 6.40 -1.36 -6.41
C PHE A 128 5.00 -1.92 -6.63
N PRO A 129 4.80 -2.83 -7.61
CA PRO A 129 3.45 -3.21 -8.08
C PRO A 129 2.57 -3.93 -7.06
N THR A 130 3.11 -4.46 -5.96
CA THR A 130 2.29 -5.05 -4.89
C THR A 130 1.50 -3.99 -4.12
N ASN A 131 1.88 -2.71 -4.24
CA ASN A 131 1.25 -1.61 -3.51
C ASN A 131 0.06 -0.98 -4.25
N PHE A 132 -0.31 -1.52 -5.40
CA PHE A 132 -1.39 -0.97 -6.23
C PHE A 132 -2.40 -2.05 -6.58
N VAL A 133 -3.68 -1.70 -6.44
CA VAL A 133 -4.80 -2.58 -6.78
C VAL A 133 -5.68 -1.87 -7.80
N VAL A 134 -6.11 -2.60 -8.82
CA VAL A 134 -7.09 -2.10 -9.79
C VAL A 134 -8.46 -2.61 -9.37
N SER A 135 -9.39 -1.70 -9.12
CA SER A 135 -10.75 -2.04 -8.73
C SER A 135 -11.72 -1.13 -9.50
N GLY A 136 -12.67 -1.74 -10.22
CA GLY A 136 -13.60 -0.98 -11.05
C GLY A 136 -12.90 -0.08 -12.06
N GLY A 137 -11.75 -0.51 -12.59
CA GLY A 137 -10.97 0.26 -13.55
C GLY A 137 -10.12 1.37 -12.93
N VAL A 138 -10.17 1.57 -11.63
CA VAL A 138 -9.41 2.62 -10.93
C VAL A 138 -8.19 2.03 -10.25
N LEU A 139 -7.07 2.70 -10.43
CA LEU A 139 -5.80 2.33 -9.78
C LEU A 139 -5.75 2.95 -8.38
N TYR A 140 -5.68 2.09 -7.36
CA TYR A 140 -5.58 2.51 -5.95
C TYR A 140 -4.20 2.22 -5.39
N TYR A 141 -3.65 3.19 -4.66
CA TYR A 141 -2.44 3.00 -3.87
C TYR A 141 -2.87 2.50 -2.49
N VAL A 142 -2.57 1.23 -2.16
CA VAL A 142 -3.11 0.61 -0.95
C VAL A 142 -2.21 0.75 0.27
N ASP A 143 -1.04 1.32 0.09
CA ASP A 143 -0.16 1.71 1.20
C ASP A 143 -0.29 3.22 1.44
N TYR A 144 0.13 3.71 2.60
CA TYR A 144 0.08 5.13 2.92
C TYR A 144 1.46 5.79 2.94
N GLU A 145 2.52 5.00 2.70
CA GLU A 145 3.90 5.51 2.76
C GLU A 145 4.19 6.52 1.66
N CYS A 146 4.81 7.63 2.02
CA CYS A 146 5.41 8.54 1.06
C CYS A 146 6.71 9.11 1.61
N ASN A 147 7.53 9.62 0.71
CA ASN A 147 8.87 10.14 1.02
C ASN A 147 9.13 11.37 0.16
N PRO A 148 10.12 12.23 0.53
CA PRO A 148 10.55 13.32 -0.34
C PRO A 148 10.98 12.77 -1.70
N TYR A 149 10.72 13.55 -2.76
CA TYR A 149 11.05 13.15 -4.12
C TYR A 149 12.55 12.95 -4.30
N GLN A 150 12.91 11.81 -4.91
CA GLN A 150 14.26 11.51 -5.38
C GLN A 150 14.13 10.83 -6.74
N GLN A 151 14.80 11.37 -7.74
CA GLN A 151 14.72 10.84 -9.11
C GLN A 151 15.07 9.35 -9.18
N ALA A 152 16.05 8.90 -8.39
CA ALA A 152 16.49 7.50 -8.41
C ALA A 152 15.36 6.52 -8.07
N TRP A 153 14.35 6.96 -7.32
CA TRP A 153 13.26 6.14 -6.83
C TRP A 153 11.91 6.53 -7.43
N ASP A 154 11.88 7.37 -8.46
CA ASP A 154 10.64 7.73 -9.08
C ASP A 154 10.11 6.61 -10.00
N PHE A 155 8.91 6.81 -10.54
CA PHE A 155 8.28 5.78 -11.35
C PHE A 155 9.07 5.51 -12.63
N GLU A 156 9.49 6.54 -13.34
CA GLU A 156 10.14 6.42 -14.64
C GLU A 156 11.55 5.83 -14.54
N THR A 157 12.25 6.06 -13.43
CA THR A 157 13.60 5.56 -13.22
C THR A 157 13.62 4.18 -12.58
N TRP A 158 12.75 3.95 -11.60
CA TRP A 158 12.78 2.72 -10.81
C TRP A 158 11.51 1.90 -10.93
N GLY A 159 10.34 2.48 -10.63
CA GLY A 159 9.09 1.74 -10.50
C GLY A 159 8.68 1.00 -11.75
N ILE A 160 8.84 1.64 -12.90
CA ILE A 160 8.42 1.10 -14.21
C ILE A 160 9.10 -0.25 -14.52
N ARG A 161 10.28 -0.49 -13.95
CA ARG A 161 11.01 -1.73 -14.16
C ARG A 161 10.25 -2.97 -13.69
N TYR A 162 9.27 -2.78 -12.80
CA TYR A 162 8.51 -3.86 -12.19
C TYR A 162 7.06 -3.91 -12.66
N TRP A 163 6.68 -3.04 -13.62
CA TRP A 163 5.32 -2.97 -14.14
C TRP A 163 5.13 -3.74 -15.45
N SER A 164 6.11 -4.52 -15.85
CA SER A 164 6.03 -5.46 -16.95
C SER A 164 7.02 -6.59 -16.69
N LYS A 165 7.01 -7.63 -17.52
CA LYS A 165 7.93 -8.78 -17.37
C LYS A 165 9.34 -8.44 -17.85
N THR A 166 9.95 -7.50 -17.19
CA THR A 166 11.36 -7.13 -17.38
C THR A 166 12.27 -8.16 -16.72
N PRO A 167 13.59 -8.16 -17.01
CA PRO A 167 14.55 -8.97 -16.27
C PRO A 167 14.48 -8.72 -14.75
N GLU A 168 14.30 -7.47 -14.32
CA GLU A 168 14.20 -7.11 -12.91
C GLU A 168 12.96 -7.75 -12.26
N PHE A 169 11.81 -7.70 -12.93
CA PHE A 169 10.58 -8.32 -12.43
C PHE A 169 10.74 -9.83 -12.31
N LEU A 170 11.29 -10.47 -13.34
CA LEU A 170 11.46 -11.93 -13.37
C LEU A 170 12.44 -12.41 -12.30
N GLU A 171 13.49 -11.64 -12.06
CA GLU A 171 14.44 -11.93 -10.98
C GLU A 171 13.76 -11.83 -9.62
N TYR A 172 13.01 -10.77 -9.38
CA TYR A 172 12.24 -10.61 -8.14
C TYR A 172 11.28 -11.78 -7.94
N GLU A 173 10.53 -12.13 -8.98
CA GLU A 173 9.56 -13.23 -8.91
C GLU A 173 10.25 -14.56 -8.57
N ALA A 174 11.40 -14.83 -9.17
CA ALA A 174 12.15 -16.06 -8.91
C ALA A 174 12.63 -16.15 -7.46
N LEU A 175 13.01 -15.01 -6.86
CA LEU A 175 13.49 -14.96 -5.48
C LEU A 175 12.36 -15.03 -4.44
N HIS A 176 11.13 -14.78 -4.83
CA HIS A 176 9.99 -14.69 -3.91
C HIS A 176 8.89 -15.71 -4.19
N ARG A 177 9.21 -16.80 -4.87
CA ARG A 177 8.28 -17.93 -5.08
C ARG A 177 8.04 -18.72 -3.81
#